data_f3c07720bfb2291a9443824b3ed1924f
#
_entry.id   f3c07720bfb2291a9443824b3ed1924f
#
_cell.length_a   1.000
_cell.length_b   1.000
_cell.length_c   1.000
_cell.angle_alpha   90.00
_cell.angle_beta   90.00
_cell.angle_gamma   90.00
#
_symmetry.space_group_name_H-M   'P 1'
#
loop_
_entity.id
_entity.type
_entity.pdbx_description
1 polymer ?
#
loop_
_entity_poly.entity_id
_entity_poly.type
_entity_poly.pdbx_seq_one_letter_code
_entity_poly.pdbx_strand_id
1 'polypeptide(L)' 'MASIPHKFKIGQAVDLIPSVSRLAANGRYQIVSLRPSEGEIPQYRIKSMRELHERVVAENELTLLRQLDTP' A
#
# COMPACT_ATOMS: atom_id res chain seq x y z
N MET A 1 21.89 -10.67 -8.22
CA MET A 1 21.47 -9.89 -7.26
C MET A 1 20.09 -10.17 -6.88
N ALA A 2 19.84 -10.41 -5.67
CA ALA A 2 18.53 -10.73 -5.23
C ALA A 2 17.70 -9.48 -5.08
N SER A 3 16.49 -9.50 -5.53
CA SER A 3 15.63 -8.37 -5.33
C SER A 3 14.89 -8.57 -4.02
N ILE A 4 14.48 -7.51 -3.42
CA ILE A 4 13.75 -7.56 -2.17
C ILE A 4 12.31 -7.90 -2.50
N PRO A 5 11.79 -8.99 -1.96
CA PRO A 5 10.44 -9.39 -2.31
C PRO A 5 9.40 -8.44 -1.73
N HIS A 6 8.35 -8.23 -2.48
CA HIS A 6 7.23 -7.42 -2.03
C HIS A 6 6.37 -8.27 -1.10
N LYS A 7 5.93 -7.66 -0.01
CA LYS A 7 5.12 -8.34 0.95
C LYS A 7 3.68 -8.46 0.50
N PHE A 8 3.21 -7.49 -0.25
CA PHE A 8 1.83 -7.48 -0.71
C PHE A 8 1.73 -7.83 -2.19
N LYS A 9 0.58 -8.28 -2.62
CA LYS A 9 0.38 -8.72 -4.00
C LYS A 9 -0.60 -7.83 -4.73
N ILE A 10 -0.51 -7.81 -6.04
CA ILE A 10 -1.44 -7.05 -6.86
C ILE A 10 -2.85 -7.55 -6.59
N GLY A 11 -3.76 -6.63 -6.41
CA GLY A 11 -5.16 -6.94 -6.11
C GLY A 11 -5.47 -7.03 -4.64
N GLN A 12 -4.45 -7.01 -3.79
CA GLN A 12 -4.67 -7.16 -2.36
C GLN A 12 -5.13 -5.86 -1.73
N ALA A 13 -6.03 -5.96 -0.78
CA ALA A 13 -6.53 -4.79 -0.05
C ALA A 13 -5.60 -4.48 1.10
N VAL A 14 -5.25 -3.23 1.26
CA VAL A 14 -4.35 -2.78 2.32
C VAL A 14 -4.88 -1.47 2.90
N ASP A 15 -4.37 -1.13 4.07
CA ASP A 15 -4.68 0.14 4.69
C ASP A 15 -3.45 1.03 4.61
N LEU A 16 -3.65 2.27 4.26
CA LEU A 16 -2.59 3.25 4.25
C LEU A 16 -2.50 3.84 5.64
N ILE A 17 -1.36 3.69 6.28
CA ILE A 17 -1.16 4.13 7.65
C ILE A 17 -1.22 5.66 7.70
N PRO A 18 -2.01 6.24 8.58
CA PRO A 18 -2.12 7.69 8.67
C PRO A 18 -0.77 8.34 8.96
N SER A 19 -0.55 9.51 8.38
CA SER A 19 0.69 10.22 8.55
C SER A 19 0.38 11.70 8.59
N VAL A 20 1.15 12.44 9.37
CA VAL A 20 0.94 13.87 9.46
C VAL A 20 1.18 14.53 8.12
N SER A 21 2.01 13.95 7.27
CA SER A 21 2.26 14.57 5.99
C SER A 21 1.21 14.15 4.96
N ARG A 22 0.26 13.29 5.31
CA ARG A 22 -0.81 12.88 4.42
C ARG A 22 -2.11 12.94 5.18
N LEU A 23 -2.50 14.09 5.62
CA LEU A 23 -3.64 14.22 6.51
C LEU A 23 -4.94 13.66 5.95
N ALA A 24 -5.12 13.73 4.66
CA ALA A 24 -6.35 13.28 4.06
C ALA A 24 -6.26 11.91 3.40
N ALA A 25 -5.09 11.41 3.18
CA ALA A 25 -4.91 10.15 2.46
C ALA A 25 -4.67 9.02 3.42
N ASN A 26 -5.70 8.34 3.80
CA ASN A 26 -5.56 7.16 4.64
C ASN A 26 -6.75 6.26 4.37
N GLY A 27 -6.77 5.08 4.92
CA GLY A 27 -7.87 4.16 4.76
C GLY A 27 -7.54 3.04 3.79
N ARG A 28 -8.58 2.47 3.21
CA ARG A 28 -8.43 1.27 2.40
C ARG A 28 -8.02 1.57 0.97
N TYR A 29 -7.02 0.84 0.50
CA TYR A 29 -6.55 0.95 -0.87
C TYR A 29 -6.36 -0.46 -1.43
N GLN A 30 -6.16 -0.54 -2.72
CA GLN A 30 -5.89 -1.79 -3.37
C GLN A 30 -4.56 -1.68 -4.10
N ILE A 31 -3.75 -2.72 -4.02
CA ILE A 31 -2.46 -2.74 -4.72
C ILE A 31 -2.75 -2.94 -6.20
N VAL A 32 -2.31 -2.03 -7.03
CA VAL A 32 -2.51 -2.15 -8.47
C VAL A 32 -1.23 -2.45 -9.22
N SER A 33 -0.09 -2.21 -8.61
CA SER A 33 1.17 -2.47 -9.28
C SER A 33 2.29 -2.56 -8.27
N LEU A 34 3.27 -3.42 -8.52
CA LEU A 34 4.45 -3.51 -7.69
C LEU A 34 5.52 -2.66 -8.34
N ARG A 35 6.19 -1.87 -7.54
CA ARG A 35 7.20 -0.96 -8.05
C ARG A 35 8.57 -1.36 -7.51
N PRO A 36 9.65 -0.98 -8.19
CA PRO A 36 10.98 -1.30 -7.71
C PRO A 36 11.22 -0.70 -6.33
N SER A 37 12.00 -1.41 -5.52
CA SER A 37 12.27 -0.91 -4.19
C SER A 37 13.18 0.30 -4.28
N GLU A 38 13.03 1.18 -3.29
CA GLU A 38 13.83 2.33 -3.21
C GLU A 38 14.67 2.09 -2.01
N GLY A 39 15.96 1.95 -2.15
CA GLY A 39 16.80 1.48 -1.08
C GLY A 39 16.44 0.04 -0.82
N GLU A 40 16.06 -0.27 0.39
CA GLU A 40 15.68 -1.63 0.73
C GLU A 40 14.19 -1.74 0.98
N ILE A 41 13.42 -0.77 0.56
CA ILE A 41 12.00 -0.76 0.83
C ILE A 41 11.21 -0.90 -0.45
N PRO A 42 10.46 -1.98 -0.61
CA PRO A 42 9.63 -2.15 -1.80
C PRO A 42 8.58 -1.06 -1.90
N GLN A 43 8.23 -0.69 -3.11
CA GLN A 43 7.27 0.36 -3.37
C GLN A 43 6.05 -0.22 -4.07
N TYR A 44 4.93 0.44 -3.93
CA TYR A 44 3.68 -0.03 -4.50
C TYR A 44 2.89 1.12 -5.10
N ARG A 45 2.13 0.82 -6.14
CA ARG A 45 1.17 1.77 -6.65
C ARG A 45 -0.18 1.30 -6.13
N ILE A 46 -0.91 2.15 -5.49
CA ILE A 46 -2.17 1.81 -4.86
C ILE A 46 -3.28 2.73 -5.34
N LYS A 47 -4.50 2.28 -5.22
CA LYS A 47 -5.64 3.02 -5.69
C LYS A 47 -6.80 2.86 -4.73
N SER A 48 -7.58 3.91 -4.58
CA SER A 48 -8.77 3.90 -3.75
C SER A 48 -9.94 4.34 -4.60
N MET A 49 -11.12 3.87 -4.29
CA MET A 49 -12.30 4.32 -5.01
C MET A 49 -12.66 5.74 -4.67
N ARG A 50 -12.08 6.28 -3.62
CA ARG A 50 -12.35 7.64 -3.25
C ARG A 50 -11.48 8.65 -3.97
N GLU A 51 -10.42 8.21 -4.62
CA GLU A 51 -9.47 9.10 -5.27
C GLU A 51 -9.45 8.86 -6.76
N LEU A 52 -9.23 9.92 -7.50
CA LEU A 52 -9.20 9.83 -8.94
C LEU A 52 -7.87 9.37 -9.50
N HIS A 53 -6.84 9.39 -8.71
CA HIS A 53 -5.51 9.00 -9.18
C HIS A 53 -4.87 7.99 -8.24
N GLU A 54 -3.86 7.33 -8.74
CA GLU A 54 -3.15 6.34 -7.96
C GLU A 54 -2.04 7.00 -7.18
N ARG A 55 -1.57 6.33 -6.13
CA ARG A 55 -0.47 6.83 -5.33
C ARG A 55 0.64 5.82 -5.30
N VAL A 56 1.88 6.29 -5.18
CA VAL A 56 3.02 5.41 -5.00
C VAL A 56 3.49 5.56 -3.56
N VAL A 57 3.55 4.47 -2.84
CA VAL A 57 3.93 4.49 -1.42
C VAL A 57 4.91 3.38 -1.11
N ALA A 58 5.60 3.51 0.01
CA ALA A 58 6.55 2.51 0.47
C ALA A 58 5.82 1.42 1.23
N GLU A 59 6.39 0.24 1.26
CA GLU A 59 5.78 -0.89 1.95
C GLU A 59 5.51 -0.60 3.42
N ASN A 60 6.38 0.14 4.07
CA ASN A 60 6.20 0.43 5.48
C ASN A 60 5.11 1.48 5.75
N GLU A 61 4.48 1.99 4.71
CA GLU A 61 3.35 2.88 4.88
C GLU A 61 2.03 2.12 4.77
N LEU A 62 2.09 0.81 4.55
CA LEU A 62 0.91 0.00 4.36
C LEU A 62 0.80 -1.08 5.42
N THR A 63 -0.41 -1.50 5.70
CA THR A 63 -0.63 -2.62 6.58
C THR A 63 -1.73 -3.47 5.95
N LEU A 64 -1.67 -4.77 6.20
CA LEU A 64 -2.63 -5.68 5.65
C LEU A 64 -3.99 -5.37 6.22
N LEU A 65 -4.99 -5.28 5.36
CA LEU A 65 -6.33 -5.01 5.81
C LEU A 65 -6.84 -6.20 6.58
N ARG A 66 -7.15 -6.04 7.91
CA ARG A 66 -7.58 -7.14 8.72
C ARG A 66 -9.03 -7.22 8.64
N GLN A 67 -9.55 -8.27 8.29
CA GLN A 67 -10.88 -8.47 8.24
C GLN A 67 -11.31 -8.78 9.53
N LEU A 68 -11.90 -8.07 10.17
CA LEU A 68 -12.35 -8.33 11.43
C LEU A 68 -13.37 -9.21 11.42
N ASP A 69 -13.36 -10.15 11.33
CA ASP A 69 -14.24 -10.94 11.26
C ASP A 69 -14.80 -11.22 12.22
N THR A 70 -15.31 -11.07 12.49
CA THR A 70 -15.91 -11.28 13.31
C THR A 70 -16.43 -12.20 13.17
N PRO A 71 -16.39 -12.83 13.63
CA PRO A 71 -16.89 -14.00 13.57
C PRO A 71 -18.18 -14.01 13.53
#